data_17c343a21d0664e4959ea9e5095e75f1
#
_entry.id   17c343a21d0664e4959ea9e5095e75f1
#
_cell.length_a   1.000
_cell.length_b   1.000
_cell.length_c   1.000
_cell.angle_alpha   90.00
_cell.angle_beta   90.00
_cell.angle_gamma   90.00
#
_symmetry.space_group_name_H-M   'P 1'
#
loop_
_entity.id
_entity.type
_entity.pdbx_description
1 polymer ?
#
loop_
_entity_poly.entity_id
_entity_poly.type
_entity_poly.pdbx_seq_one_letter_code
_entity_poly.pdbx_strand_id
1 'polypeptide(L)'
;RQRQMCIRDSVSTISVPLIVILGVYSMVTAAADGGGLAAVFNQSVGSITLFTGVGYVIGSFISGGTATPNFIRFAKNNKVAVWTTVIAFFLGNTLMFCFGAIGGAFTGKDDIFYVMIAQGLAIPAIIVLGANIWTTNNNALYTGGLAISNITNARMKIATCISGVIGTALAIWLYYNFTGWLNILNCALPPIGITVILDFFLRRDKYKEKNVPLQTCLLYTSPSPTRP
;
A
#
# COMPACT_ATOMS: atom_id res chain seq x y z
N ARG A 1 -22.59 0.48 -7.43
CA ARG A 1 -21.49 0.23 -6.43
C ARG A 1 -21.06 -1.23 -6.42
N GLN A 2 -21.96 -2.21 -6.27
CA GLN A 2 -21.61 -3.66 -6.26
C GLN A 2 -20.88 -4.09 -7.55
N ARG A 3 -21.32 -3.65 -8.72
CA ARG A 3 -20.72 -4.00 -10.01
C ARG A 3 -19.25 -3.52 -10.14
N GLN A 4 -18.93 -2.36 -9.65
CA GLN A 4 -17.55 -1.84 -9.68
C GLN A 4 -16.64 -2.59 -8.71
N MET A 5 -17.14 -2.99 -7.55
CA MET A 5 -16.41 -3.84 -6.63
C MET A 5 -16.13 -5.23 -7.24
N CYS A 6 -17.12 -5.85 -7.89
CA CYS A 6 -16.92 -7.14 -8.55
C CYS A 6 -15.87 -7.08 -9.68
N ILE A 7 -15.87 -6.03 -10.52
CA ILE A 7 -14.88 -5.88 -11.59
C ILE A 7 -13.48 -5.73 -10.99
N ARG A 8 -13.32 -4.87 -9.99
CA ARG A 8 -12.05 -4.67 -9.30
C ARG A 8 -11.53 -5.97 -8.69
N ASP A 9 -12.38 -6.69 -7.98
CA ASP A 9 -12.01 -7.93 -7.30
C ASP A 9 -11.63 -9.02 -8.32
N SER A 10 -12.35 -9.11 -9.45
CA SER A 10 -12.00 -10.01 -10.54
C SER A 10 -10.65 -9.67 -11.18
N VAL A 11 -10.40 -8.38 -11.45
CA VAL A 11 -9.11 -7.92 -11.99
C VAL A 11 -7.98 -8.20 -11.01
N SER A 12 -8.17 -7.93 -9.71
CA SER A 12 -7.16 -8.22 -8.68
C SER A 12 -6.87 -9.71 -8.55
N THR A 13 -7.89 -10.57 -8.63
CA THR A 13 -7.74 -12.04 -8.53
C THR A 13 -6.87 -12.60 -9.65
N ILE A 14 -6.91 -11.98 -10.82
CA ILE A 14 -6.08 -12.39 -11.97
C ILE A 14 -4.73 -11.69 -11.95
N SER A 15 -4.69 -10.38 -11.70
CA SER A 15 -3.46 -9.60 -11.80
C SER A 15 -2.46 -9.91 -10.69
N VAL A 16 -2.89 -10.22 -9.46
CA VAL A 16 -1.98 -10.52 -8.35
C VAL A 16 -1.12 -11.77 -8.62
N PRO A 17 -1.67 -12.94 -8.99
CA PRO A 17 -0.85 -14.09 -9.39
C PRO A 17 0.09 -13.78 -10.57
N LEU A 18 -0.39 -13.04 -11.56
CA LEU A 18 0.43 -12.66 -12.72
C LEU A 18 1.59 -11.76 -12.34
N ILE A 19 1.40 -10.81 -11.40
CA ILE A 19 2.48 -9.98 -10.86
C ILE A 19 3.52 -10.83 -10.16
N VAL A 20 3.10 -11.79 -9.35
CA VAL A 20 4.03 -12.68 -8.66
C VAL A 20 4.84 -13.50 -9.66
N ILE A 21 4.20 -14.08 -10.67
CA ILE A 21 4.88 -14.85 -11.70
C ILE A 21 5.86 -13.96 -12.49
N LEU A 22 5.41 -12.80 -12.95
CA LEU A 22 6.22 -11.87 -13.72
C LEU A 22 7.38 -11.31 -12.90
N GLY A 23 7.13 -10.98 -11.63
CA GLY A 23 8.15 -10.48 -10.70
C GLY A 23 9.21 -11.54 -10.39
N VAL A 24 8.79 -12.79 -10.13
CA VAL A 24 9.73 -13.91 -9.91
C VAL A 24 10.54 -14.16 -11.17
N TYR A 25 9.92 -14.17 -12.34
CA TYR A 25 10.63 -14.32 -13.61
C TYR A 25 11.65 -13.21 -13.81
N SER A 26 11.26 -11.96 -13.62
CA SER A 26 12.16 -10.78 -13.73
C SER A 26 13.32 -10.85 -12.72
N MET A 27 13.04 -11.27 -11.49
CA MET A 27 14.05 -11.44 -10.44
C MET A 27 15.06 -12.55 -10.81
N VAL A 28 14.58 -13.70 -11.30
CA VAL A 28 15.45 -14.83 -11.68
C VAL A 28 16.32 -14.48 -12.88
N THR A 29 15.74 -13.83 -13.90
CA THR A 29 16.53 -13.38 -15.07
C THR A 29 17.57 -12.35 -14.68
N ALA A 30 17.22 -11.33 -13.88
CA ALA A 30 18.15 -10.34 -13.39
C ALA A 30 19.30 -10.98 -12.58
N ALA A 31 18.99 -11.93 -11.71
CA ALA A 31 19.98 -12.64 -10.91
C ALA A 31 20.89 -13.53 -11.78
N ALA A 32 20.33 -14.21 -12.79
CA ALA A 32 21.11 -15.05 -13.70
C ALA A 32 22.12 -14.22 -14.52
N ASP A 33 21.66 -13.09 -15.08
CA ASP A 33 22.49 -12.18 -15.88
C ASP A 33 23.53 -11.45 -15.03
N GLY A 34 23.25 -11.22 -13.74
CA GLY A 34 24.12 -10.48 -12.80
C GLY A 34 25.15 -11.32 -12.05
N GLY A 35 25.26 -12.62 -12.34
CA GLY A 35 26.24 -13.51 -11.67
C GLY A 35 25.73 -14.22 -10.41
N GLY A 36 24.42 -14.29 -10.25
CA GLY A 36 23.75 -15.03 -9.18
C GLY A 36 23.40 -14.18 -7.96
N LEU A 37 22.58 -14.73 -7.08
CA LEU A 37 22.10 -14.03 -5.87
C LEU A 37 23.24 -13.59 -4.92
N ALA A 38 24.35 -14.32 -4.88
CA ALA A 38 25.51 -13.95 -4.08
C ALA A 38 26.13 -12.62 -4.53
N ALA A 39 26.06 -12.29 -5.81
CA ALA A 39 26.56 -11.04 -6.35
C ALA A 39 25.81 -9.81 -5.84
N VAL A 40 24.50 -9.94 -5.50
CA VAL A 40 23.71 -8.86 -4.90
C VAL A 40 24.31 -8.38 -3.59
N PHE A 41 24.73 -9.32 -2.73
CA PHE A 41 25.32 -8.99 -1.43
C PHE A 41 26.70 -8.35 -1.55
N ASN A 42 27.40 -8.61 -2.65
CA ASN A 42 28.72 -8.02 -2.94
C ASN A 42 28.62 -6.61 -3.56
N GLN A 43 27.45 -6.23 -4.07
CA GLN A 43 27.19 -4.90 -4.65
C GLN A 43 26.78 -3.85 -3.61
N SER A 44 27.06 -4.08 -2.32
CA SER A 44 26.73 -3.14 -1.26
C SER A 44 27.38 -1.78 -1.51
N VAL A 45 26.57 -0.79 -1.84
CA VAL A 45 27.00 0.59 -2.07
C VAL A 45 27.21 1.36 -0.76
N GLY A 46 26.76 0.81 0.36
CA GLY A 46 26.99 1.35 1.71
C GLY A 46 26.42 2.75 1.97
N SER A 47 25.55 3.28 1.10
CA SER A 47 25.08 4.66 1.13
C SER A 47 23.95 4.91 2.15
N ILE A 48 23.28 3.85 2.61
CA ILE A 48 22.11 3.95 3.49
C ILE A 48 22.36 3.17 4.79
N THR A 49 22.12 3.81 5.93
CA THR A 49 22.22 3.13 7.22
C THR A 49 21.05 2.14 7.40
N LEU A 50 21.25 1.09 8.19
CA LEU A 50 20.21 0.11 8.49
C LEU A 50 18.93 0.78 9.03
N PHE A 51 19.07 1.76 9.94
CA PHE A 51 17.94 2.50 10.49
C PHE A 51 17.14 3.27 9.42
N THR A 52 17.85 3.92 8.49
CA THR A 52 17.20 4.63 7.38
C THR A 52 16.47 3.64 6.46
N GLY A 53 17.09 2.50 6.17
CA GLY A 53 16.45 1.44 5.37
C GLY A 53 15.19 0.89 6.02
N VAL A 54 15.23 0.58 7.31
CA VAL A 54 14.04 0.15 8.09
C VAL A 54 12.98 1.24 8.07
N GLY A 55 13.36 2.51 8.21
CA GLY A 55 12.45 3.65 8.11
C GLY A 55 11.72 3.71 6.76
N TYR A 56 12.42 3.52 5.66
CA TYR A 56 11.82 3.49 4.32
C TYR A 56 10.86 2.31 4.14
N VAL A 57 11.20 1.13 4.66
CA VAL A 57 10.32 -0.04 4.64
C VAL A 57 9.03 0.23 5.43
N ILE A 58 9.13 0.77 6.64
CA ILE A 58 7.96 1.14 7.45
C ILE A 58 7.15 2.21 6.73
N GLY A 59 7.79 3.30 6.28
CA GLY A 59 7.14 4.43 5.61
C GLY A 59 6.38 4.02 4.36
N SER A 60 6.90 3.09 3.58
CA SER A 60 6.27 2.64 2.33
C SER A 60 4.93 1.90 2.55
N PHE A 61 4.77 1.19 3.67
CA PHE A 61 3.58 0.37 3.91
C PHE A 61 2.70 0.81 5.08
N ILE A 62 3.14 1.74 5.91
CA ILE A 62 2.39 2.19 7.09
C ILE A 62 1.03 2.79 6.71
N SER A 63 0.93 3.46 5.56
CA SER A 63 -0.32 4.00 5.05
C SER A 63 -1.33 2.88 4.71
N GLY A 64 -0.86 1.79 4.11
CA GLY A 64 -1.66 0.59 3.89
C GLY A 64 -2.11 -0.06 5.18
N GLY A 65 -1.22 -0.14 6.19
CA GLY A 65 -1.54 -0.64 7.52
C GLY A 65 -2.65 0.16 8.18
N THR A 66 -2.58 1.49 8.17
CA THR A 66 -3.61 2.37 8.73
C THR A 66 -4.93 2.32 7.96
N ALA A 67 -4.91 2.04 6.67
CA ALA A 67 -6.09 1.88 5.83
C ALA A 67 -6.75 0.49 5.94
N THR A 68 -6.02 -0.52 6.42
CA THR A 68 -6.48 -1.92 6.52
C THR A 68 -7.84 -2.09 7.20
N PRO A 69 -8.17 -1.42 8.32
CA PRO A 69 -9.49 -1.55 8.96
C PRO A 69 -10.65 -1.24 8.02
N ASN A 70 -10.46 -0.35 7.04
CA ASN A 70 -11.50 0.02 6.07
C ASN A 70 -11.85 -1.13 5.11
N PHE A 71 -10.96 -2.07 4.92
CA PHE A 71 -11.13 -3.23 4.04
C PHE A 71 -11.54 -4.48 4.81
N ILE A 72 -10.87 -4.78 5.93
CA ILE A 72 -11.13 -5.99 6.71
C ILE A 72 -12.50 -5.99 7.41
N ARG A 73 -13.15 -4.83 7.55
CA ARG A 73 -14.52 -4.74 8.08
C ARG A 73 -15.54 -5.57 7.27
N PHE A 74 -15.22 -5.93 6.03
CA PHE A 74 -16.05 -6.78 5.17
C PHE A 74 -15.68 -8.26 5.25
N ALA A 75 -14.69 -8.63 6.05
CA ALA A 75 -14.26 -10.01 6.21
C ALA A 75 -15.34 -10.85 6.92
N LYS A 76 -15.44 -12.12 6.53
CA LYS A 76 -16.43 -13.07 7.06
C LYS A 76 -16.32 -13.27 8.59
N ASN A 77 -15.10 -13.24 9.11
CA ASN A 77 -14.82 -13.36 10.54
C ASN A 77 -13.45 -12.76 10.88
N ASN A 78 -13.19 -12.54 12.19
CA ASN A 78 -11.95 -11.94 12.68
C ASN A 78 -10.69 -12.76 12.32
N LYS A 79 -10.77 -14.09 12.30
CA LYS A 79 -9.63 -14.95 11.96
C LYS A 79 -9.23 -14.73 10.50
N VAL A 80 -10.21 -14.71 9.60
CA VAL A 80 -9.97 -14.44 8.17
C VAL A 80 -9.38 -13.04 8.00
N ALA A 81 -9.93 -12.01 8.67
CA ALA A 81 -9.40 -10.66 8.61
C ALA A 81 -7.92 -10.59 9.00
N VAL A 82 -7.56 -11.18 10.14
CA VAL A 82 -6.17 -11.16 10.65
C VAL A 82 -5.24 -11.93 9.71
N TRP A 83 -5.56 -13.17 9.37
CA TRP A 83 -4.68 -13.98 8.52
C TRP A 83 -4.50 -13.42 7.13
N THR A 84 -5.56 -12.93 6.50
CA THR A 84 -5.46 -12.28 5.18
C THR A 84 -4.55 -11.06 5.24
N THR A 85 -4.66 -10.25 6.30
CA THR A 85 -3.81 -9.07 6.50
C THR A 85 -2.35 -9.48 6.71
N VAL A 86 -2.08 -10.43 7.60
CA VAL A 86 -0.72 -10.91 7.87
C VAL A 86 -0.06 -11.45 6.60
N ILE A 87 -0.76 -12.31 5.86
CA ILE A 87 -0.24 -12.89 4.62
C ILE A 87 0.00 -11.79 3.59
N ALA A 88 -0.95 -10.89 3.37
CA ALA A 88 -0.83 -9.82 2.39
C ALA A 88 0.35 -8.90 2.69
N PHE A 89 0.52 -8.47 3.96
CA PHE A 89 1.62 -7.58 4.33
C PHE A 89 2.96 -8.30 4.40
N PHE A 90 3.02 -9.49 4.97
CA PHE A 90 4.29 -10.19 5.13
C PHE A 90 4.80 -10.74 3.80
N LEU A 91 4.01 -11.57 3.10
CA LEU A 91 4.44 -12.16 1.84
C LEU A 91 4.45 -11.14 0.70
N GLY A 92 3.40 -10.35 0.55
CA GLY A 92 3.27 -9.39 -0.53
C GLY A 92 4.40 -8.36 -0.51
N ASN A 93 4.64 -7.75 0.65
CA ASN A 93 5.70 -6.74 0.78
C ASN A 93 7.09 -7.33 0.63
N THR A 94 7.36 -8.48 1.26
CA THR A 94 8.66 -9.13 1.14
C THR A 94 8.99 -9.46 -0.33
N LEU A 95 8.03 -10.01 -1.06
CA LEU A 95 8.21 -10.30 -2.50
C LEU A 95 8.46 -9.02 -3.31
N MET A 96 7.69 -7.96 -3.10
CA MET A 96 7.86 -6.70 -3.82
C MET A 96 9.21 -6.05 -3.54
N PHE A 97 9.69 -6.08 -2.30
CA PHE A 97 11.04 -5.60 -1.97
C PHE A 97 12.14 -6.46 -2.60
N CYS A 98 11.98 -7.78 -2.60
CA CYS A 98 12.93 -8.66 -3.28
C CYS A 98 12.99 -8.38 -4.78
N PHE A 99 11.83 -8.20 -5.44
CA PHE A 99 11.78 -7.87 -6.87
C PHE A 99 12.48 -6.55 -7.16
N GLY A 100 12.21 -5.50 -6.36
CA GLY A 100 12.84 -4.19 -6.51
C GLY A 100 14.33 -4.22 -6.22
N ALA A 101 14.74 -4.84 -5.11
CA ALA A 101 16.15 -4.88 -4.70
C ALA A 101 17.03 -5.65 -5.71
N ILE A 102 16.59 -6.85 -6.11
CA ILE A 102 17.38 -7.67 -7.06
C ILE A 102 17.34 -7.07 -8.46
N GLY A 103 16.16 -6.65 -8.92
CA GLY A 103 16.02 -6.00 -10.22
C GLY A 103 16.84 -4.72 -10.31
N GLY A 104 16.75 -3.85 -9.31
CA GLY A 104 17.49 -2.59 -9.25
C GLY A 104 19.00 -2.79 -9.16
N ALA A 105 19.47 -3.74 -8.35
CA ALA A 105 20.90 -4.03 -8.19
C ALA A 105 21.59 -4.42 -9.52
N PHE A 106 20.91 -5.21 -10.35
CA PHE A 106 21.51 -5.69 -11.61
C PHE A 106 21.24 -4.81 -12.82
N THR A 107 20.11 -4.09 -12.84
CA THR A 107 19.77 -3.23 -13.99
C THR A 107 20.12 -1.76 -13.79
N GLY A 108 20.42 -1.35 -12.55
CA GLY A 108 20.65 0.05 -12.19
C GLY A 108 19.41 0.95 -12.37
N LYS A 109 18.22 0.37 -12.39
CA LYS A 109 16.95 1.09 -12.53
C LYS A 109 16.22 1.17 -11.19
N ASP A 110 15.67 2.34 -10.90
CA ASP A 110 15.01 2.64 -9.64
C ASP A 110 13.54 2.15 -9.59
N ASP A 111 12.96 1.80 -10.74
CA ASP A 111 11.56 1.38 -10.86
C ASP A 111 11.47 0.04 -11.56
N ILE A 112 10.68 -0.88 -10.99
CA ILE A 112 10.45 -2.24 -11.51
C ILE A 112 9.91 -2.23 -12.95
N PHE A 113 9.19 -1.21 -13.34
CA PHE A 113 8.68 -1.05 -14.70
C PHE A 113 9.83 -0.93 -15.70
N TYR A 114 10.82 -0.08 -15.40
CA TYR A 114 12.01 0.08 -16.26
C TYR A 114 12.93 -1.14 -16.21
N VAL A 115 12.98 -1.85 -15.08
CA VAL A 115 13.68 -3.16 -15.00
C VAL A 115 13.07 -4.14 -15.99
N MET A 116 11.76 -4.28 -16.00
CA MET A 116 11.06 -5.20 -16.91
C MET A 116 11.19 -4.78 -18.38
N ILE A 117 11.19 -3.48 -18.69
CA ILE A 117 11.45 -2.97 -20.04
C ILE A 117 12.86 -3.35 -20.50
N ALA A 118 13.87 -3.17 -19.65
CA ALA A 118 15.24 -3.54 -19.95
C ALA A 118 15.41 -5.04 -20.23
N GLN A 119 14.54 -5.89 -19.64
CA GLN A 119 14.49 -7.32 -19.87
C GLN A 119 13.63 -7.73 -21.09
N GLY A 120 13.11 -6.78 -21.88
CA GLY A 120 12.26 -7.05 -23.02
C GLY A 120 10.80 -7.40 -22.68
N LEU A 121 10.38 -7.21 -21.42
CA LEU A 121 9.05 -7.55 -20.91
C LEU A 121 8.08 -6.34 -20.94
N ALA A 122 8.25 -5.41 -21.87
CA ALA A 122 7.49 -4.15 -21.92
C ALA A 122 5.96 -4.39 -22.00
N ILE A 123 5.49 -5.27 -22.88
CA ILE A 123 4.05 -5.52 -23.05
C ILE A 123 3.42 -6.18 -21.81
N PRO A 124 3.93 -7.29 -21.27
CA PRO A 124 3.38 -7.85 -20.03
C PRO A 124 3.49 -6.90 -18.85
N ALA A 125 4.59 -6.10 -18.74
CA ALA A 125 4.73 -5.10 -17.70
C ALA A 125 3.63 -4.03 -17.75
N ILE A 126 3.35 -3.45 -18.92
CA ILE A 126 2.29 -2.46 -19.10
C ILE A 126 0.93 -3.01 -18.68
N ILE A 127 0.59 -4.22 -19.13
CA ILE A 127 -0.73 -4.82 -18.85
C ILE A 127 -0.88 -5.16 -17.37
N VAL A 128 0.10 -5.88 -16.81
CA VAL A 128 -0.01 -6.44 -15.45
C VAL A 128 0.21 -5.36 -14.39
N LEU A 129 1.24 -4.52 -14.53
CA LEU A 129 1.48 -3.40 -13.60
C LEU A 129 0.40 -2.34 -13.75
N GLY A 130 -0.05 -2.04 -14.98
CA GLY A 130 -1.14 -1.11 -15.20
C GLY A 130 -2.44 -1.53 -14.52
N ALA A 131 -2.81 -2.81 -14.62
CA ALA A 131 -3.97 -3.37 -13.92
C ALA A 131 -3.81 -3.28 -12.39
N ASN A 132 -2.60 -3.53 -11.87
CA ASN A 132 -2.32 -3.42 -10.44
C ASN A 132 -2.38 -1.97 -9.96
N ILE A 133 -1.78 -1.03 -10.68
CA ILE A 133 -1.84 0.41 -10.36
C ILE A 133 -3.29 0.88 -10.37
N TRP A 134 -4.08 0.46 -11.34
CA TRP A 134 -5.50 0.81 -11.41
C TRP A 134 -6.29 0.32 -10.18
N THR A 135 -6.09 -0.94 -9.76
CA THR A 135 -6.77 -1.48 -8.56
C THR A 135 -6.30 -0.80 -7.27
N THR A 136 -5.01 -0.51 -7.16
CA THR A 136 -4.43 0.17 -6.00
C THR A 136 -4.93 1.62 -5.89
N ASN A 137 -4.99 2.35 -7.01
CA ASN A 137 -5.52 3.71 -7.04
C ASN A 137 -7.00 3.77 -6.65
N ASN A 138 -7.81 2.78 -7.06
CA ASN A 138 -9.21 2.69 -6.63
C ASN A 138 -9.33 2.52 -5.11
N ASN A 139 -8.44 1.73 -4.49
CA ASN A 139 -8.40 1.56 -3.05
C ASN A 139 -7.95 2.85 -2.33
N ALA A 140 -6.95 3.53 -2.86
CA ALA A 140 -6.46 4.80 -2.32
C ALA A 140 -7.54 5.89 -2.39
N LEU A 141 -8.22 6.03 -3.53
CA LEU A 141 -9.34 6.96 -3.72
C LEU A 141 -10.51 6.66 -2.78
N TYR A 142 -10.83 5.39 -2.57
CA TYR A 142 -11.86 5.00 -1.61
C TYR A 142 -11.49 5.41 -0.19
N THR A 143 -10.27 5.13 0.24
CA THR A 143 -9.80 5.46 1.58
C THR A 143 -9.70 6.97 1.79
N GLY A 144 -9.13 7.70 0.83
CA GLY A 144 -9.04 9.16 0.86
C GLY A 144 -10.42 9.84 0.86
N GLY A 145 -11.32 9.37 0.01
CA GLY A 145 -12.69 9.86 -0.02
C GLY A 145 -13.45 9.58 1.29
N LEU A 146 -13.22 8.41 1.91
CA LEU A 146 -13.82 8.08 3.21
C LEU A 146 -13.29 9.00 4.31
N ALA A 147 -11.97 9.26 4.34
CA ALA A 147 -11.36 10.15 5.32
C ALA A 147 -11.90 11.58 5.21
N ILE A 148 -11.90 12.16 4.01
CA ILE A 148 -12.43 13.51 3.76
C ILE A 148 -13.93 13.58 4.11
N SER A 149 -14.72 12.58 3.69
CA SER A 149 -16.16 12.52 3.99
C SER A 149 -16.43 12.47 5.50
N ASN A 150 -15.62 11.73 6.26
CA ASN A 150 -15.78 11.63 7.71
C ASN A 150 -15.42 12.94 8.42
N ILE A 151 -14.40 13.65 7.97
CA ILE A 151 -13.96 14.92 8.58
C ILE A 151 -14.93 16.06 8.24
N THR A 152 -15.36 16.13 6.98
CA THR A 152 -16.16 17.27 6.48
C THR A 152 -17.66 17.04 6.48
N ASN A 153 -18.13 15.83 6.79
CA ASN A 153 -19.51 15.38 6.59
C ASN A 153 -20.02 15.56 5.15
N ALA A 154 -19.13 15.71 4.17
CA ALA A 154 -19.45 15.85 2.77
C ALA A 154 -19.91 14.52 2.16
N ARG A 155 -20.67 14.61 1.06
CA ARG A 155 -21.07 13.41 0.31
C ARG A 155 -19.85 12.67 -0.21
N MET A 156 -19.79 11.34 -0.03
CA MET A 156 -18.68 10.48 -0.44
C MET A 156 -18.21 10.71 -1.89
N LYS A 157 -19.13 10.99 -2.83
CA LYS A 157 -18.78 11.26 -4.23
C LYS A 157 -17.91 12.51 -4.37
N ILE A 158 -18.28 13.60 -3.69
CA ILE A 158 -17.56 14.88 -3.72
C ILE A 158 -16.19 14.70 -3.03
N ALA A 159 -16.16 14.07 -1.87
CA ALA A 159 -14.94 13.79 -1.14
C ALA A 159 -13.93 12.95 -1.96
N THR A 160 -14.41 11.93 -2.68
CA THR A 160 -13.58 11.12 -3.57
C THR A 160 -13.04 11.93 -4.76
N CYS A 161 -13.85 12.80 -5.37
CA CYS A 161 -13.40 13.70 -6.44
C CYS A 161 -12.31 14.65 -5.94
N ILE A 162 -12.50 15.27 -4.79
CA ILE A 162 -11.51 16.16 -4.16
C ILE A 162 -10.20 15.41 -3.92
N SER A 163 -10.28 14.22 -3.31
CA SER A 163 -9.10 13.37 -3.09
C SER A 163 -8.37 13.02 -4.39
N GLY A 164 -9.11 12.70 -5.44
CA GLY A 164 -8.56 12.39 -6.75
C GLY A 164 -7.86 13.58 -7.40
N VAL A 165 -8.48 14.75 -7.39
CA VAL A 165 -7.91 15.99 -7.94
C VAL A 165 -6.61 16.37 -7.22
N ILE A 166 -6.63 16.38 -5.88
CA ILE A 166 -5.44 16.69 -5.08
C ILE A 166 -4.34 15.66 -5.34
N GLY A 167 -4.66 14.36 -5.32
CA GLY A 167 -3.69 13.30 -5.58
C GLY A 167 -3.06 13.40 -6.96
N THR A 168 -3.85 13.70 -7.99
CA THR A 168 -3.36 13.87 -9.38
C THR A 168 -2.49 15.11 -9.51
N ALA A 169 -2.88 16.23 -8.90
CA ALA A 169 -2.09 17.46 -8.94
C ALA A 169 -0.72 17.32 -8.26
N LEU A 170 -0.66 16.56 -7.18
CA LEU A 170 0.57 16.32 -6.43
C LEU A 170 1.40 15.14 -6.97
N ALA A 171 0.85 14.30 -7.84
CA ALA A 171 1.47 13.03 -8.25
C ALA A 171 2.89 13.19 -8.80
N ILE A 172 3.11 14.15 -9.71
CA ILE A 172 4.41 14.38 -10.34
C ILE A 172 5.42 14.85 -9.29
N TRP A 173 5.03 15.79 -8.45
CA TRP A 173 5.91 16.31 -7.39
C TRP A 173 6.28 15.21 -6.39
N LEU A 174 5.32 14.39 -5.96
CA LEU A 174 5.52 13.26 -5.04
C LEU A 174 6.41 12.18 -5.67
N TYR A 175 6.31 11.94 -6.95
CA TYR A 175 7.16 10.98 -7.65
C TYR A 175 8.65 11.38 -7.56
N TYR A 176 8.97 12.64 -7.86
CA TYR A 176 10.37 13.12 -7.77
C TYR A 176 10.88 13.29 -6.33
N ASN A 177 9.98 13.46 -5.35
CA ASN A 177 10.33 13.62 -3.93
C ASN A 177 9.91 12.40 -3.10
N PHE A 178 9.91 11.21 -3.69
CA PHE A 178 9.34 10.00 -3.07
C PHE A 178 9.99 9.64 -1.74
N THR A 179 11.32 9.70 -1.62
CA THR A 179 12.04 9.42 -0.37
C THR A 179 11.73 10.41 0.73
N GLY A 180 11.60 11.70 0.40
CA GLY A 180 11.16 12.74 1.33
C GLY A 180 9.73 12.47 1.84
N TRP A 181 8.84 12.07 0.94
CA TRP A 181 7.48 11.68 1.29
C TRP A 181 7.43 10.46 2.23
N LEU A 182 8.25 9.43 1.97
CA LEU A 182 8.37 8.27 2.86
C LEU A 182 8.82 8.66 4.27
N ASN A 183 9.76 9.60 4.38
CA ASN A 183 10.20 10.10 5.69
C ASN A 183 9.07 10.80 6.45
N ILE A 184 8.26 11.62 5.78
CA ILE A 184 7.08 12.26 6.38
C ILE A 184 6.10 11.20 6.89
N LEU A 185 5.79 10.19 6.07
CA LEU A 185 4.90 9.10 6.47
C LEU A 185 5.46 8.30 7.65
N ASN A 186 6.76 8.02 7.64
CA ASN A 186 7.43 7.30 8.71
C ASN A 186 7.43 8.06 10.05
N CYS A 187 7.51 9.38 10.00
CA CYS A 187 7.44 10.21 11.21
C CYS A 187 6.00 10.40 11.72
N ALA A 188 5.03 10.54 10.82
CA ALA A 188 3.65 10.92 11.18
C ALA A 188 2.75 9.72 11.52
N LEU A 189 2.80 8.65 10.73
CA LEU A 189 1.81 7.57 10.84
C LEU A 189 2.04 6.58 11.99
N PRO A 190 3.27 6.18 12.35
CA PRO A 190 3.47 5.26 13.47
C PRO A 190 2.93 5.79 14.80
N PRO A 191 3.16 7.05 15.21
CA PRO A 191 2.58 7.60 16.43
C PRO A 191 1.04 7.58 16.41
N ILE A 192 0.43 7.91 15.27
CA ILE A 192 -1.04 7.85 15.12
C ILE A 192 -1.52 6.41 15.26
N GLY A 193 -0.87 5.46 14.60
CA GLY A 193 -1.21 4.03 14.69
C GLY A 193 -1.12 3.49 16.13
N ILE A 194 -0.04 3.81 16.82
CA ILE A 194 0.16 3.41 18.23
C ILE A 194 -0.91 4.03 19.12
N THR A 195 -1.24 5.32 18.94
CA THR A 195 -2.29 5.99 19.71
C THR A 195 -3.64 5.30 19.55
N VAL A 196 -4.00 4.93 18.31
CA VAL A 196 -5.25 4.20 18.03
C VAL A 196 -5.27 2.82 18.70
N ILE A 197 -4.17 2.09 18.62
CA ILE A 197 -4.05 0.78 19.25
C ILE A 197 -4.17 0.90 20.78
N LEU A 198 -3.45 1.82 21.39
CA LEU A 198 -3.49 2.05 22.84
C LEU A 198 -4.88 2.50 23.30
N ASP A 199 -5.53 3.41 22.58
CA ASP A 199 -6.89 3.85 22.92
C ASP A 199 -7.88 2.67 22.87
N PHE A 200 -7.76 1.78 21.89
CA PHE A 200 -8.59 0.57 21.80
C PHE A 200 -8.38 -0.34 23.03
N PHE A 201 -7.15 -0.59 23.45
CA PHE A 201 -6.88 -1.46 24.60
C PHE A 201 -7.29 -0.81 25.92
N LEU A 202 -7.04 0.47 26.08
CA LEU A 202 -7.38 1.21 27.32
C LEU A 202 -8.88 1.47 27.48
N ARG A 203 -9.61 1.60 26.37
CA ARG A 203 -11.03 1.98 26.38
C ARG A 203 -11.92 0.94 25.69
N ARG A 204 -11.54 -0.31 25.79
CA ARG A 204 -12.20 -1.43 25.09
C ARG A 204 -13.72 -1.46 25.26
N ASP A 205 -14.24 -1.06 26.42
CA ASP A 205 -15.68 -1.10 26.69
C ASP A 205 -16.46 -0.05 25.87
N LYS A 206 -15.88 1.10 25.59
CA LYS A 206 -16.47 2.13 24.71
C LYS A 206 -16.65 1.64 23.28
N TYR A 207 -15.76 0.76 22.81
CA TYR A 207 -15.83 0.22 21.45
C TYR A 207 -16.84 -0.93 21.27
N LYS A 208 -17.42 -1.41 22.37
CA LYS A 208 -18.54 -2.37 22.34
C LYS A 208 -19.88 -1.70 22.08
N GLU A 209 -20.00 -0.41 22.36
CA GLU A 209 -21.20 0.38 22.07
C GLU A 209 -21.28 0.73 20.58
N LYS A 210 -22.44 0.50 19.95
CA LYS A 210 -22.66 0.72 18.51
C LYS A 210 -22.55 2.18 18.05
N ASN A 211 -22.60 3.15 18.96
CA ASN A 211 -22.56 4.58 18.68
C ASN A 211 -21.44 5.25 19.50
N VAL A 212 -20.22 5.23 18.99
CA VAL A 212 -19.14 6.01 19.58
C VAL A 212 -19.16 7.40 18.95
N PRO A 213 -19.39 8.49 19.72
CA PRO A 213 -19.36 9.85 19.19
C PRO A 213 -17.96 10.21 18.70
N LEU A 214 -17.92 11.06 17.67
CA LEU A 214 -16.67 11.61 17.11
C LEU A 214 -15.87 12.27 18.23
N GLN A 215 -14.73 11.70 18.59
CA GLN A 215 -13.84 12.33 19.58
C GLN A 215 -12.91 13.29 18.85
N THR A 216 -13.15 14.57 19.00
CA THR A 216 -12.41 15.66 18.35
C THR A 216 -10.92 15.68 18.74
N CYS A 217 -10.55 15.04 19.82
CA CYS A 217 -9.17 14.98 20.32
C CYS A 217 -8.30 13.89 19.68
N LEU A 218 -8.92 12.91 19.04
CA LEU A 218 -8.26 11.85 18.28
C LEU A 218 -8.85 11.90 16.87
N LEU A 219 -8.06 12.15 15.87
CA LEU A 219 -8.42 12.09 14.43
C LEU A 219 -8.96 10.72 14.00
N TYR A 220 -9.48 9.96 14.96
CA TYR A 220 -10.00 8.63 14.77
C TYR A 220 -11.52 8.63 14.81
N THR A 221 -12.09 8.49 13.65
CA THR A 221 -13.50 8.16 13.51
C THR A 221 -13.65 6.66 13.40
N SER A 222 -14.28 6.02 14.40
CA SER A 222 -14.85 4.70 14.20
C SER A 222 -15.70 4.72 12.92
N PRO A 223 -15.59 3.70 12.04
CA PRO A 223 -16.43 3.65 10.85
C PRO A 223 -17.90 3.66 11.31
N SER A 224 -18.59 4.76 11.04
CA SER A 224 -20.01 4.85 11.27
C SER A 224 -20.69 3.72 10.51
N PRO A 225 -21.51 2.89 11.16
CA PRO A 225 -22.31 1.94 10.43
C PRO A 225 -23.20 2.75 9.47
N THR A 226 -23.09 2.40 8.21
CA THR A 226 -23.87 2.86 7.08
C THR A 226 -25.17 3.57 7.46
N ARG A 227 -25.23 4.89 7.24
CA ARG A 227 -26.53 5.54 7.03
C ARG A 227 -27.09 5.01 5.71
N PRO A 228 -28.39 4.64 5.69
CA PRO A 228 -29.06 4.10 4.51
C PRO A 228 -29.04 5.06 3.31
#